data_e985203e12c1ee33456e2afb83f3c0aa
#
_entry.id   e985203e12c1ee33456e2afb83f3c0aa
#
_cell.length_a   1.000
_cell.length_b   1.000
_cell.length_c   1.000
_cell.angle_alpha   90.00
_cell.angle_beta   90.00
_cell.angle_gamma   90.00
#
_symmetry.space_group_name_H-M   'P 1'
#
loop_
_entity.id
_entity.type
_entity.pdbx_description
1 polymer ?
#
loop_
_entity_poly.entity_id
_entity_poly.type
_entity_poly.pdbx_seq_one_letter_code
_entity_poly.pdbx_strand_id
1 'polypeptide(L)'
;MKKLAALLLLAASTSAFAAPPKAAAPKPDSDQFAIESTVLAVYNVISGPAGRRDWDRFEALFAPGARLVSTKRGEGGVITANVMTPQEYRAKATTYFNDNGFFEHPVNTHVDVFSDIAHVFTTYESRHSSSDDKPFARGINSFQLVRIGDDWKVLTIFWEEEDAKHPIPAQYLPKR
;
A
#
# COMPACT_ATOMS: atom_id res chain seq x y z
N MET A 1 47.90 -54.00 -48.74
CA MET A 1 47.29 -52.65 -48.69
C MET A 1 46.41 -52.55 -47.43
N LYS A 2 47.00 -51.98 -46.41
CA LYS A 2 46.32 -51.87 -45.09
C LYS A 2 45.65 -50.50 -45.00
N LYS A 3 44.33 -50.47 -44.84
CA LYS A 3 43.54 -49.21 -44.55
C LYS A 3 43.52 -48.93 -43.06
N LEU A 4 44.12 -47.84 -42.65
CA LEU A 4 44.00 -47.28 -41.28
C LEU A 4 42.69 -46.49 -41.20
N ALA A 5 41.82 -46.88 -40.29
CA ALA A 5 40.63 -46.09 -39.94
C ALA A 5 40.99 -45.23 -38.71
N ALA A 6 40.96 -43.94 -38.85
CA ALA A 6 41.13 -42.98 -37.76
C ALA A 6 39.79 -42.74 -37.06
N LEU A 7 39.72 -43.06 -35.77
CA LEU A 7 38.56 -42.81 -34.92
C LEU A 7 38.70 -41.42 -34.28
N LEU A 8 37.84 -40.44 -34.71
CA LEU A 8 37.75 -39.13 -34.04
C LEU A 8 36.87 -39.25 -32.80
N LEU A 9 37.45 -39.07 -31.62
CA LEU A 9 36.69 -38.88 -30.37
C LEU A 9 36.27 -37.39 -30.30
N LEU A 10 34.98 -37.15 -30.38
CA LEU A 10 34.39 -35.84 -30.09
C LEU A 10 34.15 -35.74 -28.58
N ALA A 11 34.96 -34.93 -27.86
CA ALA A 11 34.73 -34.61 -26.46
C ALA A 11 33.65 -33.54 -26.34
N ALA A 12 32.46 -33.92 -25.89
CA ALA A 12 31.38 -32.98 -25.58
C ALA A 12 31.63 -32.38 -24.18
N SER A 13 32.05 -31.12 -24.13
CA SER A 13 32.15 -30.36 -22.88
C SER A 13 30.76 -29.86 -22.48
N THR A 14 30.19 -30.48 -21.47
CA THR A 14 28.96 -30.01 -20.81
C THR A 14 29.29 -28.86 -19.86
N SER A 15 29.02 -27.62 -20.26
CA SER A 15 29.08 -26.48 -19.38
C SER A 15 27.89 -26.54 -18.42
N ALA A 16 28.16 -26.89 -17.15
CA ALA A 16 27.16 -26.82 -16.10
C ALA A 16 26.84 -25.30 -15.81
N PHE A 17 25.70 -24.84 -16.21
CA PHE A 17 25.18 -23.56 -15.73
C PHE A 17 24.88 -23.70 -14.25
N ALA A 18 25.68 -23.04 -13.40
CA ALA A 18 25.35 -22.89 -11.99
C ALA A 18 24.05 -22.09 -11.87
N ALA A 19 23.04 -22.64 -11.19
CA ALA A 19 21.83 -21.90 -10.87
C ALA A 19 22.20 -20.64 -10.06
N PRO A 20 21.56 -19.49 -10.33
CA PRO A 20 21.80 -18.29 -9.53
C PRO A 20 21.51 -18.58 -8.04
N PRO A 21 22.27 -17.96 -7.14
CA PRO A 21 22.05 -18.15 -5.71
C PRO A 21 20.60 -17.76 -5.37
N LYS A 22 19.87 -18.66 -4.74
CA LYS A 22 18.51 -18.42 -4.26
C LYS A 22 18.57 -17.26 -3.26
N ALA A 23 17.96 -16.12 -3.62
CA ALA A 23 17.84 -15.01 -2.70
C ALA A 23 17.25 -15.51 -1.37
N ALA A 24 17.86 -15.13 -0.25
CA ALA A 24 17.35 -15.49 1.06
C ALA A 24 15.93 -14.90 1.19
N ALA A 25 14.96 -15.72 1.59
CA ALA A 25 13.63 -15.22 1.87
C ALA A 25 13.72 -14.12 2.95
N PRO A 26 13.11 -12.94 2.76
CA PRO A 26 13.10 -11.90 3.76
C PRO A 26 12.56 -12.41 5.09
N LYS A 27 13.09 -11.89 6.21
CA LYS A 27 12.56 -12.25 7.53
C LYS A 27 11.15 -11.65 7.67
N PRO A 28 10.12 -12.43 8.04
CA PRO A 28 8.75 -11.94 8.15
C PRO A 28 8.61 -10.65 8.96
N ASP A 29 9.34 -10.53 10.08
CA ASP A 29 9.30 -9.35 10.97
C ASP A 29 9.82 -8.06 10.30
N SER A 30 10.82 -8.16 9.39
CA SER A 30 11.36 -6.99 8.67
C SER A 30 10.40 -6.48 7.60
N ASP A 31 9.67 -7.39 6.95
CA ASP A 31 8.69 -7.03 5.94
C ASP A 31 7.46 -6.39 6.53
N GLN A 32 6.93 -6.97 7.61
CA GLN A 32 5.79 -6.38 8.31
C GLN A 32 6.11 -4.94 8.75
N PHE A 33 7.27 -4.71 9.37
CA PHE A 33 7.69 -3.38 9.77
C PHE A 33 7.81 -2.40 8.58
N ALA A 34 8.39 -2.84 7.46
CA ALA A 34 8.54 -2.01 6.26
C ALA A 34 7.18 -1.67 5.63
N ILE A 35 6.24 -2.63 5.60
CA ILE A 35 4.88 -2.45 5.11
C ILE A 35 4.12 -1.44 5.98
N GLU A 36 4.13 -1.66 7.31
CA GLU A 36 3.48 -0.75 8.26
C GLU A 36 4.07 0.65 8.19
N SER A 37 5.40 0.78 8.04
CA SER A 37 6.08 2.06 7.86
C SER A 37 5.64 2.78 6.58
N THR A 38 5.45 2.05 5.48
CA THR A 38 4.93 2.63 4.23
C THR A 38 3.50 3.12 4.38
N VAL A 39 2.64 2.35 5.03
CA VAL A 39 1.25 2.75 5.33
C VAL A 39 1.22 3.99 6.22
N LEU A 40 2.00 4.00 7.31
CA LEU A 40 2.12 5.16 8.20
C LEU A 40 2.66 6.40 7.47
N ALA A 41 3.57 6.23 6.51
CA ALA A 41 4.07 7.33 5.71
C ALA A 41 2.97 7.98 4.86
N VAL A 42 1.99 7.21 4.34
CA VAL A 42 0.82 7.75 3.65
C VAL A 42 -0.02 8.61 4.60
N TYR A 43 -0.36 8.11 5.78
CA TYR A 43 -1.09 8.89 6.78
C TYR A 43 -0.36 10.17 7.19
N ASN A 44 0.95 10.07 7.42
CA ASN A 44 1.75 11.19 7.87
C ASN A 44 1.86 12.31 6.82
N VAL A 45 1.95 11.95 5.54
CA VAL A 45 2.15 12.95 4.48
C VAL A 45 0.89 13.75 4.18
N ILE A 46 -0.32 13.17 4.39
CA ILE A 46 -1.60 13.86 4.23
C ILE A 46 -2.02 14.61 5.49
N SER A 47 -1.46 14.27 6.65
CA SER A 47 -1.83 14.86 7.94
C SER A 47 -1.07 16.14 8.21
N GLY A 48 -1.75 17.12 8.85
CA GLY A 48 -1.17 18.37 9.28
C GLY A 48 -2.19 19.51 9.44
N PRO A 49 -1.76 20.68 9.92
CA PRO A 49 -2.59 21.88 9.95
C PRO A 49 -2.96 22.33 8.54
N ALA A 50 -3.85 23.28 8.40
CA ALA A 50 -4.12 23.93 7.11
C ALA A 50 -2.82 24.38 6.45
N GLY A 51 -2.66 24.07 5.14
CA GLY A 51 -1.45 24.38 4.40
C GLY A 51 -1.00 23.26 3.45
N ARG A 52 0.15 23.49 2.83
CA ARG A 52 0.71 22.58 1.83
C ARG A 52 1.07 21.22 2.42
N ARG A 53 0.94 20.19 1.58
CA ARG A 53 1.46 18.84 1.85
C ARG A 53 2.70 18.57 0.99
N ASP A 54 3.53 17.64 1.42
CA ASP A 54 4.66 17.15 0.62
C ASP A 54 4.16 16.13 -0.42
N TRP A 55 3.62 16.67 -1.51
CA TRP A 55 3.01 15.84 -2.56
C TRP A 55 4.02 15.00 -3.33
N ASP A 56 5.27 15.43 -3.43
CA ASP A 56 6.32 14.64 -4.09
C ASP A 56 6.66 13.41 -3.24
N ARG A 57 6.75 13.58 -1.92
CA ARG A 57 6.87 12.47 -0.98
C ARG A 57 5.64 11.56 -1.01
N PHE A 58 4.43 12.12 -1.10
CA PHE A 58 3.22 11.34 -1.23
C PHE A 58 3.26 10.44 -2.47
N GLU A 59 3.52 11.01 -3.65
CA GLU A 59 3.54 10.26 -4.90
C GLU A 59 4.62 9.18 -4.94
N ALA A 60 5.77 9.43 -4.29
CA ALA A 60 6.86 8.46 -4.19
C ALA A 60 6.52 7.18 -3.40
N LEU A 61 5.46 7.19 -2.58
CA LEU A 61 5.00 6.01 -1.85
C LEU A 61 4.23 5.01 -2.74
N PHE A 62 3.81 5.42 -3.93
CA PHE A 62 2.95 4.64 -4.80
C PHE A 62 3.72 3.91 -5.90
N ALA A 63 3.26 2.72 -6.23
CA ALA A 63 3.73 1.97 -7.39
C ALA A 63 3.24 2.60 -8.71
N PRO A 64 3.95 2.40 -9.83
CA PRO A 64 3.42 2.77 -11.13
C PRO A 64 2.05 2.12 -11.39
N GLY A 65 1.09 2.91 -11.86
CA GLY A 65 -0.27 2.43 -12.12
C GLY A 65 -1.18 2.37 -10.88
N ALA A 66 -0.73 2.87 -9.73
CA ALA A 66 -1.51 2.87 -8.49
C ALA A 66 -2.87 3.57 -8.62
N ARG A 67 -3.82 3.15 -7.79
CA ARG A 67 -5.16 3.72 -7.72
C ARG A 67 -5.58 3.99 -6.27
N LEU A 68 -6.26 5.11 -6.10
CA LEU A 68 -6.96 5.48 -4.88
C LEU A 68 -8.46 5.44 -5.17
N VAL A 69 -9.20 4.68 -4.38
CA VAL A 69 -10.62 4.43 -4.64
C VAL A 69 -11.42 4.76 -3.39
N SER A 70 -12.21 5.84 -3.45
CA SER A 70 -13.18 6.13 -2.39
C SER A 70 -14.55 5.60 -2.77
N THR A 71 -15.25 5.01 -1.81
CA THR A 71 -16.68 4.75 -1.96
C THR A 71 -17.50 5.87 -1.35
N LYS A 72 -18.66 6.07 -1.92
CA LYS A 72 -19.68 6.96 -1.38
C LYS A 72 -21.03 6.32 -1.52
N ARG A 73 -21.79 6.31 -0.42
CA ARG A 73 -23.18 5.89 -0.41
C ARG A 73 -24.06 7.10 -0.69
N GLY A 74 -24.79 7.05 -1.80
CA GLY A 74 -25.76 8.06 -2.21
C GLY A 74 -27.17 7.77 -1.69
N GLU A 75 -28.11 8.59 -2.13
CA GLU A 75 -29.53 8.37 -1.87
C GLU A 75 -30.00 7.01 -2.36
N GLY A 76 -30.92 6.38 -1.63
CA GLY A 76 -31.40 5.03 -1.92
C GLY A 76 -30.39 3.91 -1.68
N GLY A 77 -29.22 4.22 -1.07
CA GLY A 77 -28.18 3.22 -0.74
C GLY A 77 -27.30 2.82 -1.93
N VAL A 78 -27.37 3.54 -3.05
CA VAL A 78 -26.52 3.28 -4.22
C VAL A 78 -25.07 3.62 -3.89
N ILE A 79 -24.19 2.64 -4.09
CA ILE A 79 -22.74 2.83 -3.90
C ILE A 79 -22.11 3.29 -5.20
N THR A 80 -21.29 4.35 -5.11
CA THR A 80 -20.42 4.81 -6.19
C THR A 80 -18.96 4.69 -5.76
N ALA A 81 -18.09 4.31 -6.69
CA ALA A 81 -16.64 4.29 -6.50
C ALA A 81 -16.00 5.40 -7.34
N ASN A 82 -15.23 6.27 -6.69
CA ASN A 82 -14.44 7.27 -7.37
C ASN A 82 -12.99 6.80 -7.44
N VAL A 83 -12.55 6.41 -8.63
CA VAL A 83 -11.21 5.88 -8.89
C VAL A 83 -10.31 7.01 -9.35
N MET A 84 -9.15 7.15 -8.70
CA MET A 84 -8.19 8.21 -8.95
C MET A 84 -6.77 7.66 -9.03
N THR A 85 -5.91 8.30 -9.79
CA THR A 85 -4.46 8.18 -9.65
C THR A 85 -3.98 8.99 -8.43
N PRO A 86 -2.75 8.78 -7.92
CA PRO A 86 -2.17 9.64 -6.89
C PRO A 86 -2.16 11.13 -7.28
N GLN A 87 -1.91 11.45 -8.55
CA GLN A 87 -1.91 12.82 -9.08
C GLN A 87 -3.30 13.45 -9.10
N GLU A 88 -4.33 12.67 -9.47
CA GLU A 88 -5.72 13.14 -9.43
C GLU A 88 -6.21 13.34 -7.99
N TYR A 89 -5.79 12.47 -7.06
CA TYR A 89 -6.05 12.67 -5.62
C TYR A 89 -5.38 13.96 -5.13
N ARG A 90 -4.08 14.17 -5.40
CA ARG A 90 -3.36 15.40 -5.10
C ARG A 90 -4.12 16.63 -5.61
N ALA A 91 -4.54 16.62 -6.89
CA ALA A 91 -5.24 17.75 -7.49
C ALA A 91 -6.56 18.10 -6.75
N LYS A 92 -7.33 17.08 -6.35
CA LYS A 92 -8.58 17.27 -5.61
C LYS A 92 -8.34 17.66 -4.14
N ALA A 93 -7.37 17.05 -3.49
CA ALA A 93 -7.14 17.21 -2.05
C ALA A 93 -6.42 18.53 -1.71
N THR A 94 -5.63 19.08 -2.63
CA THR A 94 -4.79 20.27 -2.38
C THR A 94 -5.61 21.45 -1.86
N THR A 95 -6.74 21.79 -2.49
CA THR A 95 -7.58 22.93 -2.07
C THR A 95 -8.10 22.68 -0.66
N TYR A 96 -8.64 21.50 -0.39
CA TYR A 96 -9.18 21.18 0.93
C TYR A 96 -8.11 21.26 2.02
N PHE A 97 -6.92 20.71 1.80
CA PHE A 97 -5.84 20.70 2.80
C PHE A 97 -5.19 22.08 2.98
N ASN A 98 -5.20 22.94 1.95
CA ASN A 98 -4.73 24.29 2.10
C ASN A 98 -5.61 25.12 3.07
N ASP A 99 -6.92 24.86 3.05
CA ASP A 99 -7.89 25.63 3.81
C ASP A 99 -8.23 24.97 5.17
N ASN A 100 -7.98 23.66 5.32
CA ASN A 100 -8.41 22.90 6.48
C ASN A 100 -7.27 22.07 7.08
N GLY A 101 -7.22 22.00 8.40
CA GLY A 101 -6.46 20.97 9.10
C GLY A 101 -7.05 19.59 8.84
N PHE A 102 -6.19 18.61 8.66
CA PHE A 102 -6.56 17.23 8.47
C PHE A 102 -5.53 16.32 9.13
N PHE A 103 -5.94 15.57 10.11
CA PHE A 103 -5.09 14.65 10.86
C PHE A 103 -5.74 13.27 10.83
N GLU A 104 -5.15 12.35 10.09
CA GLU A 104 -5.61 10.97 9.98
C GLU A 104 -4.56 10.02 10.51
N HIS A 105 -5.00 9.04 11.28
CA HIS A 105 -4.11 8.00 11.80
C HIS A 105 -4.83 6.66 11.91
N PRO A 106 -4.10 5.55 11.77
CA PRO A 106 -4.66 4.23 12.01
C PRO A 106 -4.82 4.00 13.51
N VAL A 107 -5.96 3.42 13.91
CA VAL A 107 -6.25 3.02 15.30
C VAL A 107 -6.26 1.50 15.47
N ASN A 108 -6.34 0.76 14.37
CA ASN A 108 -6.15 -0.69 14.32
C ASN A 108 -5.59 -1.06 12.95
N THR A 109 -4.67 -2.02 12.91
CA THR A 109 -4.01 -2.46 11.68
C THR A 109 -3.93 -3.98 11.65
N HIS A 110 -4.28 -4.56 10.51
CA HIS A 110 -4.08 -5.98 10.21
C HIS A 110 -3.27 -6.10 8.93
N VAL A 111 -2.24 -6.93 8.94
CA VAL A 111 -1.30 -7.10 7.83
C VAL A 111 -1.23 -8.56 7.43
N ASP A 112 -1.49 -8.85 6.16
CA ASP A 112 -1.26 -10.15 5.53
C ASP A 112 -0.17 -10.02 4.48
N VAL A 113 0.83 -10.89 4.52
CA VAL A 113 1.98 -10.86 3.61
C VAL A 113 2.16 -12.20 2.92
N PHE A 114 2.34 -12.16 1.62
CA PHE A 114 2.78 -13.32 0.85
C PHE A 114 3.83 -12.91 -0.19
N SER A 115 5.09 -13.32 0.00
CA SER A 115 6.20 -12.98 -0.90
C SER A 115 6.30 -11.47 -1.11
N ASP A 116 6.07 -11.00 -2.33
CA ASP A 116 6.21 -9.60 -2.73
C ASP A 116 4.89 -8.83 -2.79
N ILE A 117 3.84 -9.38 -2.19
CA ILE A 117 2.54 -8.71 -2.07
C ILE A 117 2.08 -8.66 -0.61
N ALA A 118 1.42 -7.57 -0.25
CA ALA A 118 0.81 -7.41 1.07
C ALA A 118 -0.58 -6.79 0.97
N HIS A 119 -1.43 -7.18 1.91
CA HIS A 119 -2.71 -6.55 2.19
C HIS A 119 -2.66 -5.95 3.59
N VAL A 120 -3.03 -4.68 3.72
CA VAL A 120 -3.14 -4.01 5.01
C VAL A 120 -4.54 -3.42 5.15
N PHE A 121 -5.23 -3.84 6.20
CA PHE A 121 -6.58 -3.39 6.51
C PHE A 121 -6.52 -2.55 7.79
N THR A 122 -6.76 -1.24 7.67
CA THR A 122 -6.65 -0.32 8.79
C THR A 122 -7.98 0.34 9.11
N THR A 123 -8.30 0.44 10.40
CA THR A 123 -9.31 1.38 10.86
C THR A 123 -8.64 2.72 11.08
N TYR A 124 -9.18 3.77 10.48
CA TYR A 124 -8.66 5.12 10.62
C TYR A 124 -9.62 6.05 11.37
N GLU A 125 -9.07 7.08 11.93
CA GLU A 125 -9.78 8.24 12.49
C GLU A 125 -9.21 9.52 11.91
N SER A 126 -10.11 10.44 11.49
CA SER A 126 -9.75 11.73 10.93
C SER A 126 -10.26 12.87 11.81
N ARG A 127 -9.39 13.86 12.07
CA ARG A 127 -9.66 15.05 12.88
C ARG A 127 -9.27 16.31 12.13
N HIS A 128 -9.90 17.46 12.45
CA HIS A 128 -9.46 18.76 11.90
C HIS A 128 -8.26 19.33 12.65
N SER A 129 -8.12 18.98 13.93
CA SER A 129 -6.96 19.31 14.77
C SER A 129 -6.47 18.07 15.50
N SER A 130 -5.16 18.00 15.74
CA SER A 130 -4.58 16.95 16.58
C SER A 130 -5.08 16.97 18.03
N SER A 131 -5.66 18.10 18.47
CA SER A 131 -6.24 18.27 19.81
C SER A 131 -7.74 17.98 19.88
N ASP A 132 -8.39 17.62 18.80
CA ASP A 132 -9.82 17.31 18.81
C ASP A 132 -10.09 16.03 19.59
N ASP A 133 -11.02 16.08 20.56
CA ASP A 133 -11.38 14.93 21.38
C ASP A 133 -12.03 13.80 20.58
N LYS A 134 -12.75 14.16 19.52
CA LYS A 134 -13.49 13.20 18.68
C LYS A 134 -13.12 13.34 17.22
N PRO A 135 -13.00 12.22 16.48
CA PRO A 135 -12.86 12.27 15.05
C PRO A 135 -14.16 12.80 14.38
N PHE A 136 -14.02 13.50 13.28
CA PHE A 136 -15.15 13.87 12.43
C PHE A 136 -15.53 12.76 11.46
N ALA A 137 -14.57 11.87 11.14
CA ALA A 137 -14.79 10.70 10.32
C ALA A 137 -13.99 9.51 10.83
N ARG A 138 -14.53 8.31 10.67
CA ARG A 138 -13.86 7.03 10.85
C ARG A 138 -14.24 6.11 9.71
N GLY A 139 -13.37 5.16 9.41
CA GLY A 139 -13.64 4.19 8.35
C GLY A 139 -12.55 3.13 8.26
N ILE A 140 -12.58 2.42 7.17
CA ILE A 140 -11.60 1.39 6.84
C ILE A 140 -10.85 1.80 5.59
N ASN A 141 -9.51 1.72 5.64
CA ASN A 141 -8.63 1.72 4.49
C ASN A 141 -8.14 0.29 4.21
N SER A 142 -8.35 -0.18 2.99
CA SER A 142 -7.78 -1.42 2.46
C SER A 142 -6.63 -1.07 1.52
N PHE A 143 -5.40 -1.35 1.95
CA PHE A 143 -4.21 -1.15 1.13
C PHE A 143 -3.80 -2.44 0.46
N GLN A 144 -3.39 -2.37 -0.79
CA GLN A 144 -2.62 -3.41 -1.47
C GLN A 144 -1.23 -2.85 -1.74
N LEU A 145 -0.21 -3.59 -1.32
CA LEU A 145 1.17 -3.20 -1.53
C LEU A 145 1.91 -4.26 -2.35
N VAL A 146 2.93 -3.80 -3.05
CA VAL A 146 3.84 -4.64 -3.83
C VAL A 146 5.27 -4.24 -3.53
N ARG A 147 6.17 -5.21 -3.44
CA ARG A 147 7.61 -4.96 -3.33
C ARG A 147 8.18 -4.63 -4.71
N ILE A 148 8.85 -3.50 -4.85
CA ILE A 148 9.57 -3.09 -6.05
C ILE A 148 11.01 -2.81 -5.65
N GLY A 149 11.92 -3.67 -6.06
CA GLY A 149 13.29 -3.67 -5.54
C GLY A 149 13.29 -3.99 -4.05
N ASP A 150 13.86 -3.12 -3.24
CA ASP A 150 13.91 -3.26 -1.78
C ASP A 150 12.77 -2.52 -1.07
N ASP A 151 11.90 -1.82 -1.81
CA ASP A 151 10.86 -0.96 -1.25
C ASP A 151 9.46 -1.58 -1.38
N TRP A 152 8.67 -1.44 -0.32
CA TRP A 152 7.23 -1.66 -0.39
C TRP A 152 6.53 -0.40 -0.92
N LYS A 153 5.72 -0.55 -1.98
CA LYS A 153 4.97 0.54 -2.62
C LYS A 153 3.48 0.24 -2.58
N VAL A 154 2.69 1.28 -2.37
CA VAL A 154 1.23 1.17 -2.40
C VAL A 154 0.74 1.04 -3.85
N LEU A 155 0.01 -0.02 -4.15
CA LEU A 155 -0.64 -0.22 -5.44
C LEU A 155 -2.09 0.26 -5.43
N THR A 156 -2.80 0.02 -4.33
CA THR A 156 -4.20 0.46 -4.20
C THR A 156 -4.47 0.88 -2.77
N ILE A 157 -5.20 1.98 -2.61
CA ILE A 157 -5.91 2.32 -1.38
C ILE A 157 -7.40 2.35 -1.73
N PHE A 158 -8.19 1.56 -1.02
CA PHE A 158 -9.64 1.51 -1.19
C PHE A 158 -10.28 1.75 0.17
N TRP A 159 -11.18 2.75 0.28
CA TRP A 159 -11.73 3.11 1.57
C TRP A 159 -13.22 3.43 1.55
N GLU A 160 -13.83 3.22 2.70
CA GLU A 160 -15.19 3.60 3.01
C GLU A 160 -15.29 4.14 4.45
N GLU A 161 -16.05 5.19 4.63
CA GLU A 161 -16.39 5.73 5.95
C GLU A 161 -17.53 4.91 6.57
N GLU A 162 -17.50 4.76 7.90
CA GLU A 162 -18.64 4.20 8.62
C GLU A 162 -19.82 5.17 8.63
N ASP A 163 -21.01 4.63 8.70
CA ASP A 163 -22.24 5.37 8.94
C ASP A 163 -23.07 4.68 10.03
N ALA A 164 -24.18 5.30 10.44
CA ALA A 164 -25.03 4.78 11.50
C ALA A 164 -25.65 3.39 11.18
N LYS A 165 -25.74 3.02 9.89
CA LYS A 165 -26.26 1.71 9.44
C LYS A 165 -25.15 0.68 9.19
N HIS A 166 -23.92 1.16 8.99
CA HIS A 166 -22.74 0.35 8.66
C HIS A 166 -21.59 0.72 9.59
N PRO A 167 -21.72 0.45 10.91
CA PRO A 167 -20.65 0.72 11.86
C PRO A 167 -19.48 -0.23 11.62
N ILE A 168 -18.27 0.21 11.99
CA ILE A 168 -17.08 -0.62 11.93
C ILE A 168 -17.27 -1.85 12.83
N PRO A 169 -17.11 -3.09 12.30
CA PRO A 169 -17.22 -4.31 13.11
C PRO A 169 -16.21 -4.32 14.26
N ALA A 170 -16.61 -4.86 15.41
CA ALA A 170 -15.82 -4.85 16.64
C ALA A 170 -14.41 -5.45 16.49
N GLN A 171 -14.25 -6.43 15.58
CA GLN A 171 -12.95 -7.05 15.30
C GLN A 171 -11.92 -6.09 14.68
N TYR A 172 -12.36 -4.99 14.08
CA TYR A 172 -11.51 -3.97 13.49
C TYR A 172 -11.35 -2.74 14.39
N LEU A 173 -11.94 -2.73 15.57
CA LEU A 173 -11.73 -1.69 16.57
C LEU A 173 -10.50 -2.03 17.43
N PRO A 174 -9.86 -1.01 18.08
CA PRO A 174 -8.79 -1.26 19.02
C PRO A 174 -9.22 -2.23 20.12
N LYS A 175 -8.37 -3.20 20.44
CA LYS A 175 -8.60 -4.07 21.61
C LYS A 175 -8.49 -3.20 22.87
N ARG A 176 -9.54 -3.23 23.68
CA ARG A 176 -9.56 -2.57 24.98
C ARG A 176 -8.68 -3.31 25.98
#